data_4467d5db43f0cadf49438ef0c7e8b8e7
#
_entry.id   4467d5db43f0cadf49438ef0c7e8b8e7
#
_cell.length_a   1.000
_cell.length_b   1.000
_cell.length_c   1.000
_cell.angle_alpha   90.00
_cell.angle_beta   90.00
_cell.angle_gamma   90.00
#
_symmetry.space_group_name_H-M   'P 1'
#
loop_
_entity.id
_entity.type
_entity.pdbx_description
1 polymer ?
#
loop_
_entity_poly.entity_id
_entity_poly.type
_entity_poly.pdbx_seq_one_letter_code
_entity_poly.pdbx_strand_id
1 'polypeptide(L)'
;MDFYSGRYRKAELFIRKTGEENGEFSLKKNGQQVVTIEVTSDTFHKVTIELCENTEYQMDWMNSLISQMYLCGNEDIEETGIKHLVVNNEWPERAEVFDTPWREQFHFTPYVNWSNDPNGLCWFRGKYHLYYQANPHEQKWDNMYWGHAVSKDLVHWNYLPYALDPQSEILESDNLVGGAFSGSAVVLPDGLRIFFTRDLEERGKAETIQQSQSTAFSRDGLAFSEEQTILPAYAVEGIDMNFRDPKVFRNGENWYMLLASNYFGKGSILVFSSKDMFDWKFIGPLLQEESPEIPSLECPDFFPLGDDAWILLASVMGMRTEYGVYQPVMYYIGEWKNEKFTVNRRESCDFGCNFYAPQTLEHEGRRIMLAWICDWEGEQVTTRHGAYGGFTLPRELSVREGRLYQRPIEEVYRLQRELLLWQNGGKAVSVEVPGNSYYSCIEFCGKTEFEISLFDDGKDYLKIIGNNSMVELISSKNKDPQARFVAETEELKKLEIFMDRRTVELYLNDGEKAGTKIFMNPNRNGRITFRFAEETKVTHIRVHRMEAIWTK
;
A
#
# COMPACT_ATOMS: atom_id res chain seq x y z
N MET A 1 -28.21 9.42 -17.77
CA MET A 1 -27.91 8.74 -16.50
C MET A 1 -28.30 9.63 -15.35
N ASP A 2 -29.00 9.11 -14.34
CA ASP A 2 -29.58 9.95 -13.28
C ASP A 2 -28.91 9.63 -11.95
N PHE A 3 -28.61 10.67 -11.14
CA PHE A 3 -28.10 10.50 -9.79
C PHE A 3 -28.66 11.54 -8.84
N TYR A 4 -28.67 11.19 -7.55
CA TYR A 4 -29.09 12.07 -6.47
C TYR A 4 -27.88 12.54 -5.68
N SER A 5 -27.69 13.86 -5.56
CA SER A 5 -26.53 14.46 -4.88
C SER A 5 -26.52 14.21 -3.37
N GLY A 6 -27.68 14.01 -2.73
CA GLY A 6 -27.76 13.88 -1.28
C GLY A 6 -27.11 15.08 -0.58
N ARG A 7 -26.19 14.81 0.32
CA ARG A 7 -25.44 15.82 1.09
C ARG A 7 -24.20 16.37 0.36
N TYR A 8 -23.85 15.80 -0.79
CA TYR A 8 -22.65 16.18 -1.52
C TYR A 8 -22.87 17.48 -2.30
N ARG A 9 -21.86 18.35 -2.26
CA ARG A 9 -21.88 19.66 -2.92
C ARG A 9 -21.01 19.75 -4.14
N LYS A 10 -20.21 18.71 -4.41
CA LYS A 10 -19.30 18.64 -5.55
C LYS A 10 -19.32 17.26 -6.20
N ALA A 11 -19.03 17.25 -7.49
CA ALA A 11 -18.59 16.06 -8.19
C ALA A 11 -17.21 16.31 -8.78
N GLU A 12 -16.33 15.35 -8.67
CA GLU A 12 -15.06 15.34 -9.38
C GLU A 12 -15.09 14.22 -10.41
N LEU A 13 -14.66 14.53 -11.63
CA LEU A 13 -14.55 13.56 -12.71
C LEU A 13 -13.21 13.69 -13.41
N PHE A 14 -12.66 12.57 -13.83
CA PHE A 14 -11.48 12.46 -14.66
C PHE A 14 -11.90 12.03 -16.06
N ILE A 15 -11.74 12.94 -17.04
CA ILE A 15 -12.29 12.80 -18.38
C ILE A 15 -11.27 13.16 -19.44
N ARG A 16 -11.28 12.44 -20.57
CA ARG A 16 -10.55 12.76 -21.79
C ARG A 16 -11.41 12.49 -23.02
N LYS A 17 -11.05 13.06 -24.16
CA LYS A 17 -11.74 12.73 -25.41
C LYS A 17 -11.37 11.31 -25.91
N THR A 18 -12.19 10.78 -26.79
CA THR A 18 -11.95 9.54 -27.52
C THR A 18 -12.04 9.81 -29.01
N GLY A 19 -10.95 9.56 -29.74
CA GLY A 19 -10.89 9.80 -31.18
C GLY A 19 -10.56 11.25 -31.57
N GLU A 20 -10.82 11.62 -32.84
CA GLU A 20 -10.39 12.92 -33.41
C GLU A 20 -11.34 14.07 -33.07
N GLU A 21 -12.62 13.79 -32.88
CA GLU A 21 -13.62 14.80 -32.54
C GLU A 21 -13.59 15.16 -31.06
N ASN A 22 -13.91 16.42 -30.74
CA ASN A 22 -14.09 16.85 -29.35
C ASN A 22 -15.23 16.08 -28.69
N GLY A 23 -15.03 15.74 -27.44
CA GLY A 23 -16.06 15.15 -26.61
C GLY A 23 -16.89 16.21 -25.88
N GLU A 24 -17.97 15.77 -25.27
CA GLU A 24 -18.84 16.62 -24.43
C GLU A 24 -19.25 15.86 -23.18
N PHE A 25 -19.30 16.56 -22.06
CA PHE A 25 -19.99 16.13 -20.84
C PHE A 25 -21.04 17.16 -20.46
N SER A 26 -22.23 16.72 -20.05
CA SER A 26 -23.31 17.61 -19.66
C SER A 26 -24.07 17.15 -18.43
N LEU A 27 -24.54 18.13 -17.63
CA LEU A 27 -25.47 17.93 -16.53
C LEU A 27 -26.76 18.71 -16.75
N LYS A 28 -27.89 18.07 -16.45
CA LYS A 28 -29.22 18.67 -16.39
C LYS A 28 -29.76 18.59 -14.97
N LYS A 29 -30.44 19.64 -14.54
CA LYS A 29 -31.21 19.72 -13.29
C LYS A 29 -32.65 20.04 -13.65
N ASN A 30 -33.63 19.23 -13.24
CA ASN A 30 -35.04 19.41 -13.59
C ASN A 30 -35.28 19.57 -15.11
N GLY A 31 -34.54 18.81 -15.91
CA GLY A 31 -34.62 18.85 -17.38
C GLY A 31 -33.92 20.04 -18.04
N GLN A 32 -33.40 21.00 -17.28
CA GLN A 32 -32.63 22.13 -17.79
C GLN A 32 -31.13 21.87 -17.69
N GLN A 33 -30.39 22.20 -18.74
CA GLN A 33 -28.93 22.04 -18.77
C GLN A 33 -28.28 23.10 -17.86
N VAL A 34 -27.45 22.64 -16.94
CA VAL A 34 -26.77 23.49 -15.94
C VAL A 34 -25.24 23.47 -16.09
N VAL A 35 -24.71 22.41 -16.69
CA VAL A 35 -23.26 22.29 -16.98
C VAL A 35 -23.08 21.71 -18.37
N THR A 36 -22.14 22.26 -19.13
CA THR A 36 -21.60 21.70 -20.36
C THR A 36 -20.09 21.88 -20.34
N ILE A 37 -19.37 20.81 -20.60
CA ILE A 37 -17.91 20.78 -20.66
C ILE A 37 -17.53 20.22 -22.02
N GLU A 38 -16.84 21.00 -22.82
CA GLU A 38 -16.18 20.52 -24.03
C GLU A 38 -14.89 19.79 -23.66
N VAL A 39 -14.71 18.56 -24.11
CA VAL A 39 -13.56 17.72 -23.81
C VAL A 39 -12.64 17.69 -25.02
N THR A 40 -11.57 18.45 -24.96
CA THR A 40 -10.65 18.66 -26.09
C THR A 40 -9.32 17.90 -25.95
N SER A 41 -8.99 17.41 -24.75
CA SER A 41 -7.72 16.78 -24.46
C SER A 41 -7.72 15.27 -24.68
N ASP A 42 -6.61 14.74 -25.17
CA ASP A 42 -6.33 13.30 -25.25
C ASP A 42 -5.87 12.73 -23.89
N THR A 43 -5.35 13.57 -23.00
CA THR A 43 -5.00 13.21 -21.61
C THR A 43 -6.18 13.41 -20.66
N PHE A 44 -6.18 12.66 -19.55
CA PHE A 44 -7.20 12.83 -18.52
C PHE A 44 -7.03 14.14 -17.76
N HIS A 45 -8.10 14.88 -17.65
CA HIS A 45 -8.20 16.09 -16.82
C HIS A 45 -9.20 15.87 -15.71
N LYS A 46 -8.85 16.37 -14.51
CA LYS A 46 -9.79 16.45 -13.39
C LYS A 46 -10.67 17.69 -13.56
N VAL A 47 -11.98 17.48 -13.52
CA VAL A 47 -12.98 18.56 -13.54
C VAL A 47 -13.79 18.49 -12.26
N THR A 48 -13.91 19.64 -11.58
CA THR A 48 -14.75 19.79 -10.39
C THR A 48 -16.03 20.54 -10.77
N ILE A 49 -17.17 19.98 -10.40
CA ILE A 49 -18.51 20.54 -10.67
C ILE A 49 -19.19 20.84 -9.34
N GLU A 50 -19.64 22.06 -9.16
CA GLU A 50 -20.45 22.44 -8.00
C GLU A 50 -21.88 21.92 -8.14
N LEU A 51 -22.42 21.33 -7.09
CA LEU A 51 -23.74 20.74 -7.02
C LEU A 51 -24.60 21.40 -5.94
N CYS A 52 -25.91 21.40 -6.15
CA CYS A 52 -26.85 21.66 -5.08
C CYS A 52 -27.11 20.38 -4.30
N GLU A 53 -27.18 20.47 -2.97
CA GLU A 53 -27.58 19.37 -2.11
C GLU A 53 -29.01 18.89 -2.42
N ASN A 54 -29.30 17.65 -2.10
CA ASN A 54 -30.63 17.04 -2.18
C ASN A 54 -31.31 17.25 -3.54
N THR A 55 -30.54 17.13 -4.60
CA THR A 55 -30.97 17.44 -5.97
C THR A 55 -30.75 16.24 -6.89
N GLU A 56 -31.74 15.98 -7.75
CA GLU A 56 -31.61 15.02 -8.83
C GLU A 56 -30.95 15.67 -10.04
N TYR A 57 -29.96 14.99 -10.60
CA TYR A 57 -29.26 15.38 -11.80
C TYR A 57 -29.33 14.26 -12.84
N GLN A 58 -29.40 14.66 -14.10
CA GLN A 58 -29.21 13.78 -15.25
C GLN A 58 -27.90 14.16 -15.92
N MET A 59 -27.02 13.19 -16.16
CA MET A 59 -25.78 13.39 -16.89
C MET A 59 -25.70 12.57 -18.16
N ASP A 60 -24.97 13.11 -19.12
CA ASP A 60 -24.69 12.50 -20.41
C ASP A 60 -23.30 12.91 -20.89
N TRP A 61 -22.65 12.03 -21.65
CA TRP A 61 -21.37 12.31 -22.29
C TRP A 61 -21.22 11.57 -23.60
N MET A 62 -20.52 12.17 -24.55
CA MET A 62 -20.22 11.54 -25.84
C MET A 62 -18.80 11.86 -26.28
N ASN A 63 -18.23 11.00 -27.12
CA ASN A 63 -16.85 11.06 -27.60
C ASN A 63 -15.82 11.27 -26.46
N SER A 64 -16.14 10.74 -25.27
CA SER A 64 -15.35 10.93 -24.07
C SER A 64 -15.20 9.63 -23.26
N LEU A 65 -14.09 9.50 -22.55
CA LEU A 65 -13.85 8.44 -21.59
C LEU A 65 -13.76 9.07 -20.19
N ILE A 66 -14.59 8.61 -19.28
CA ILE A 66 -14.54 8.93 -17.85
C ILE A 66 -13.91 7.74 -17.13
N SER A 67 -12.69 7.90 -16.60
CA SER A 67 -12.05 6.86 -15.80
C SER A 67 -12.70 6.72 -14.44
N GLN A 68 -12.97 7.83 -13.76
CA GLN A 68 -13.71 7.89 -12.50
C GLN A 68 -14.53 9.17 -12.41
N MET A 69 -15.70 9.06 -11.76
CA MET A 69 -16.48 10.19 -11.27
C MET A 69 -17.03 9.84 -9.89
N TYR A 70 -16.90 10.77 -8.95
CA TYR A 70 -17.43 10.61 -7.59
C TYR A 70 -18.00 11.92 -7.03
N LEU A 71 -18.91 11.78 -6.05
CA LEU A 71 -19.48 12.87 -5.29
C LEU A 71 -18.64 13.13 -4.04
N CYS A 72 -18.43 14.42 -3.70
CA CYS A 72 -17.64 14.87 -2.56
C CYS A 72 -18.10 16.24 -2.06
N GLY A 73 -17.29 16.90 -1.20
CA GLY A 73 -17.48 18.30 -0.77
C GLY A 73 -18.55 18.51 0.32
N ASN A 74 -19.01 17.47 1.00
CA ASN A 74 -19.83 17.57 2.21
C ASN A 74 -18.97 17.83 3.46
N GLU A 75 -19.54 18.44 4.49
CA GLU A 75 -18.82 18.83 5.71
C GLU A 75 -18.32 17.61 6.53
N ASP A 76 -19.03 16.49 6.45
CA ASP A 76 -18.72 15.24 7.13
C ASP A 76 -18.07 14.19 6.19
N ILE A 77 -17.31 14.65 5.19
CA ILE A 77 -16.69 13.76 4.17
C ILE A 77 -15.78 12.68 4.76
N GLU A 78 -15.10 12.97 5.85
CA GLU A 78 -14.25 11.99 6.54
C GLU A 78 -15.06 10.86 7.21
N GLU A 79 -16.33 11.10 7.55
CA GLU A 79 -17.23 10.08 8.13
C GLU A 79 -17.97 9.29 7.05
N THR A 80 -18.27 9.92 5.93
CA THR A 80 -19.13 9.35 4.88
C THR A 80 -18.35 8.83 3.70
N GLY A 81 -17.16 9.37 3.47
CA GLY A 81 -16.38 9.12 2.27
C GLY A 81 -16.98 9.71 0.99
N ILE A 82 -16.27 9.57 -0.10
CA ILE A 82 -16.77 9.88 -1.44
C ILE A 82 -17.75 8.80 -1.91
N LYS A 83 -18.66 9.20 -2.81
CA LYS A 83 -19.57 8.26 -3.45
C LYS A 83 -19.23 8.15 -4.93
N HIS A 84 -18.63 7.04 -5.34
CA HIS A 84 -18.37 6.78 -6.75
C HIS A 84 -19.66 6.63 -7.55
N LEU A 85 -19.67 7.20 -8.74
CA LEU A 85 -20.77 7.16 -9.69
C LEU A 85 -20.36 6.42 -10.97
N VAL A 86 -19.25 6.82 -11.59
CA VAL A 86 -18.77 6.25 -12.85
C VAL A 86 -17.37 5.67 -12.66
N VAL A 87 -17.14 4.50 -13.25
CA VAL A 87 -15.83 3.86 -13.36
C VAL A 87 -15.71 3.32 -14.79
N ASN A 88 -14.69 3.78 -15.53
CA ASN A 88 -14.41 3.35 -16.91
C ASN A 88 -15.65 3.40 -17.82
N ASN A 89 -16.32 4.58 -17.87
CA ASN A 89 -17.58 4.82 -18.60
C ASN A 89 -18.79 3.97 -18.16
N GLU A 90 -18.69 3.25 -17.06
CA GLU A 90 -19.75 2.42 -16.54
C GLU A 90 -20.22 2.89 -15.17
N TRP A 91 -21.35 2.36 -14.72
CA TRP A 91 -22.00 2.68 -13.47
C TRP A 91 -22.11 1.43 -12.58
N PRO A 92 -21.00 0.91 -12.08
CA PRO A 92 -21.05 -0.31 -11.29
C PRO A 92 -21.67 -0.05 -9.91
N GLU A 93 -22.46 -0.99 -9.44
CA GLU A 93 -22.80 -1.03 -8.02
C GLU A 93 -21.57 -1.37 -7.18
N ARG A 94 -21.56 -0.91 -5.93
CA ARG A 94 -20.44 -1.18 -5.00
C ARG A 94 -20.12 -2.68 -4.88
N ALA A 95 -21.15 -3.54 -4.89
CA ALA A 95 -20.97 -4.98 -4.84
C ALA A 95 -20.27 -5.54 -6.08
N GLU A 96 -20.51 -4.98 -7.27
CA GLU A 96 -19.84 -5.41 -8.50
C GLU A 96 -18.34 -5.10 -8.47
N VAL A 97 -17.95 -4.03 -7.75
CA VAL A 97 -16.55 -3.65 -7.55
C VAL A 97 -15.88 -4.54 -6.50
N PHE A 98 -16.53 -4.80 -5.36
CA PHE A 98 -15.89 -5.41 -4.19
C PHE A 98 -16.18 -6.90 -4.01
N ASP A 99 -17.35 -7.42 -4.41
CA ASP A 99 -17.66 -8.85 -4.25
C ASP A 99 -17.25 -9.66 -5.49
N THR A 100 -15.97 -9.66 -5.80
CA THR A 100 -15.36 -10.46 -6.87
C THR A 100 -14.42 -11.52 -6.28
N PRO A 101 -14.09 -12.59 -7.02
CA PRO A 101 -13.11 -13.59 -6.56
C PRO A 101 -11.71 -13.01 -6.33
N TRP A 102 -11.41 -11.85 -6.90
CA TRP A 102 -10.08 -11.25 -6.95
C TRP A 102 -9.88 -10.08 -5.97
N ARG A 103 -10.96 -9.65 -5.29
CA ARG A 103 -10.93 -8.46 -4.44
C ARG A 103 -10.82 -8.85 -2.99
N GLU A 104 -9.82 -8.32 -2.32
CA GLU A 104 -9.65 -8.48 -0.88
C GLU A 104 -10.88 -8.00 -0.13
N GLN A 105 -11.24 -8.71 0.94
CA GLN A 105 -12.41 -8.45 1.74
C GLN A 105 -12.08 -7.70 3.04
N PHE A 106 -10.86 -7.87 3.55
CA PHE A 106 -10.42 -7.25 4.80
C PHE A 106 -9.02 -6.61 4.75
N HIS A 107 -8.37 -6.60 3.59
CA HIS A 107 -7.23 -5.73 3.30
C HIS A 107 -7.71 -4.46 2.62
N PHE A 108 -7.02 -3.33 2.86
CA PHE A 108 -7.27 -2.11 2.10
C PHE A 108 -6.80 -2.26 0.65
N THR A 109 -7.64 -1.83 -0.28
CA THR A 109 -7.29 -1.68 -1.70
C THR A 109 -7.84 -0.34 -2.20
N PRO A 110 -7.32 0.28 -3.27
CA PRO A 110 -7.96 1.46 -3.86
C PRO A 110 -9.38 1.09 -4.32
N TYR A 111 -10.25 2.06 -4.49
CA TYR A 111 -11.60 1.77 -4.98
C TYR A 111 -11.56 1.01 -6.30
N VAL A 112 -10.79 1.50 -7.26
CA VAL A 112 -10.46 0.84 -8.54
C VAL A 112 -9.08 1.27 -9.01
N ASN A 113 -8.58 0.61 -10.04
CA ASN A 113 -7.35 0.92 -10.75
C ASN A 113 -6.08 0.68 -9.90
N TRP A 114 -5.03 1.44 -10.12
CA TRP A 114 -3.70 1.17 -9.57
C TRP A 114 -3.46 1.84 -8.22
N SER A 115 -2.81 1.12 -7.31
CA SER A 115 -2.08 1.70 -6.18
C SER A 115 -0.75 0.98 -5.96
N ASN A 116 0.24 1.72 -5.46
CA ASN A 116 1.49 1.18 -4.93
C ASN A 116 1.74 1.72 -3.51
N ASP A 117 2.80 2.43 -3.23
CA ASP A 117 3.30 2.75 -1.91
C ASP A 117 2.29 3.47 -1.00
N PRO A 118 2.17 3.08 0.28
CA PRO A 118 1.53 3.91 1.29
C PRO A 118 2.35 5.17 1.52
N ASN A 119 1.69 6.33 1.63
CA ASN A 119 2.31 7.64 1.80
C ASN A 119 1.71 8.36 2.98
N GLY A 120 2.47 9.22 3.62
CA GLY A 120 1.97 10.17 4.59
C GLY A 120 1.14 9.57 5.74
N LEU A 121 1.37 8.29 6.06
CA LEU A 121 0.62 7.58 7.08
C LEU A 121 0.77 8.27 8.45
N CYS A 122 -0.33 8.77 9.02
CA CYS A 122 -0.29 9.52 10.28
C CYS A 122 -1.62 9.48 11.03
N TRP A 123 -1.57 9.82 12.34
CA TRP A 123 -2.75 10.12 13.14
C TRP A 123 -2.94 11.64 13.19
N PHE A 124 -4.05 12.11 12.67
CA PHE A 124 -4.36 13.53 12.63
C PHE A 124 -5.86 13.79 12.84
N ARG A 125 -6.21 14.76 13.69
CA ARG A 125 -7.60 15.18 14.00
C ARG A 125 -8.53 14.01 14.37
N GLY A 126 -8.02 13.01 15.13
CA GLY A 126 -8.82 11.90 15.62
C GLY A 126 -9.05 10.77 14.63
N LYS A 127 -8.27 10.70 13.55
CA LYS A 127 -8.30 9.65 12.53
C LYS A 127 -6.91 9.27 12.06
N TYR A 128 -6.78 8.05 11.59
CA TYR A 128 -5.65 7.61 10.77
C TYR A 128 -5.87 8.11 9.36
N HIS A 129 -4.88 8.78 8.81
CA HIS A 129 -4.82 9.19 7.41
C HIS A 129 -3.85 8.29 6.68
N LEU A 130 -4.28 7.73 5.57
CA LEU A 130 -3.49 6.98 4.62
C LEU A 130 -3.59 7.70 3.27
N TYR A 131 -2.47 8.29 2.85
CA TYR A 131 -2.28 8.67 1.46
C TYR A 131 -1.58 7.52 0.75
N TYR A 132 -1.68 7.45 -0.56
CA TYR A 132 -1.05 6.38 -1.31
C TYR A 132 -0.83 6.75 -2.77
N GLN A 133 0.20 6.17 -3.36
CA GLN A 133 0.43 6.26 -4.79
C GLN A 133 -0.74 5.68 -5.55
N ALA A 134 -1.30 6.41 -6.51
CA ALA A 134 -2.44 5.99 -7.28
C ALA A 134 -2.38 6.44 -8.74
N ASN A 135 -2.80 5.58 -9.66
CA ASN A 135 -3.23 5.98 -10.98
C ASN A 135 -4.75 5.81 -11.07
N PRO A 136 -5.54 6.90 -11.11
CA PRO A 136 -6.99 6.82 -11.14
C PRO A 136 -7.56 6.34 -12.50
N HIS A 137 -6.72 6.14 -13.50
CA HIS A 137 -7.18 5.94 -14.88
C HIS A 137 -7.11 4.50 -15.35
N GLU A 138 -6.09 3.75 -14.90
CA GLU A 138 -5.82 2.40 -15.37
C GLU A 138 -5.22 1.51 -14.27
N GLN A 139 -5.28 0.17 -14.47
CA GLN A 139 -4.69 -0.81 -13.57
C GLN A 139 -3.20 -1.04 -13.87
N LYS A 140 -2.45 0.04 -14.10
CA LYS A 140 -1.01 0.01 -14.33
C LYS A 140 -0.36 1.27 -13.76
N TRP A 141 0.95 1.20 -13.52
CA TRP A 141 1.74 2.37 -13.18
C TRP A 141 1.79 3.34 -14.35
N ASP A 142 1.56 4.61 -14.09
CA ASP A 142 1.66 5.72 -15.05
C ASP A 142 1.77 7.04 -14.25
N ASN A 143 1.10 8.12 -14.65
CA ASN A 143 1.09 9.38 -13.93
C ASN A 143 0.54 9.22 -12.52
N MET A 144 1.36 9.57 -11.52
CA MET A 144 1.07 9.32 -10.11
C MET A 144 0.35 10.47 -9.44
N TYR A 145 -0.75 10.11 -8.81
CA TYR A 145 -1.54 10.91 -7.87
C TYR A 145 -1.29 10.40 -6.45
N TRP A 146 -1.66 11.21 -5.45
CA TRP A 146 -1.87 10.70 -4.11
C TRP A 146 -3.36 10.45 -3.89
N GLY A 147 -3.75 9.18 -3.79
CA GLY A 147 -5.05 8.79 -3.25
C GLY A 147 -5.09 9.08 -1.75
N HIS A 148 -6.28 9.12 -1.17
CA HIS A 148 -6.47 9.41 0.24
C HIS A 148 -7.60 8.58 0.84
N ALA A 149 -7.38 8.06 2.04
CA ALA A 149 -8.39 7.39 2.85
C ALA A 149 -8.19 7.71 4.33
N VAL A 150 -9.27 7.67 5.10
CA VAL A 150 -9.24 7.84 6.55
C VAL A 150 -9.91 6.69 7.28
N SER A 151 -9.43 6.40 8.48
CA SER A 151 -9.95 5.33 9.33
C SER A 151 -9.93 5.72 10.81
N LYS A 152 -10.82 5.15 11.61
CA LYS A 152 -10.78 5.22 13.08
C LYS A 152 -10.04 4.05 13.72
N ASP A 153 -9.82 2.97 12.95
CA ASP A 153 -9.31 1.70 13.48
C ASP A 153 -8.28 1.01 12.58
N LEU A 154 -7.82 1.68 11.49
CA LEU A 154 -6.89 1.14 10.48
C LEU A 154 -7.45 -0.06 9.68
N VAL A 155 -8.69 -0.42 9.89
CA VAL A 155 -9.35 -1.56 9.25
C VAL A 155 -10.49 -1.10 8.35
N HIS A 156 -11.39 -0.27 8.87
CA HIS A 156 -12.51 0.28 8.11
C HIS A 156 -12.13 1.66 7.57
N TRP A 157 -12.13 1.81 6.25
CA TRP A 157 -11.65 3.00 5.57
C TRP A 157 -12.73 3.72 4.77
N ASN A 158 -12.74 5.04 4.87
CA ASN A 158 -13.49 5.93 3.99
C ASN A 158 -12.55 6.52 2.94
N TYR A 159 -12.84 6.29 1.67
CA TYR A 159 -12.10 6.94 0.57
C TYR A 159 -12.46 8.42 0.52
N LEU A 160 -11.47 9.25 0.25
CA LEU A 160 -11.58 10.70 0.12
C LEU A 160 -11.12 11.15 -1.28
N PRO A 161 -11.35 12.41 -1.66
CA PRO A 161 -10.78 12.95 -2.89
C PRO A 161 -9.25 12.77 -2.95
N TYR A 162 -8.71 12.69 -4.15
CA TYR A 162 -7.26 12.64 -4.34
C TYR A 162 -6.60 13.89 -3.75
N ALA A 163 -5.56 13.69 -2.95
CA ALA A 163 -4.89 14.76 -2.20
C ALA A 163 -3.88 15.55 -3.06
N LEU A 164 -3.19 14.87 -3.99
CA LEU A 164 -2.26 15.48 -4.93
C LEU A 164 -2.52 14.98 -6.34
N ASP A 165 -2.48 15.90 -7.28
CA ASP A 165 -2.49 15.64 -8.71
C ASP A 165 -1.05 15.69 -9.28
N PRO A 166 -0.76 15.12 -10.46
CA PRO A 166 0.47 15.37 -11.19
C PRO A 166 0.64 16.86 -11.52
N GLN A 167 1.86 17.26 -11.88
CA GLN A 167 2.16 18.60 -12.37
C GLN A 167 1.36 18.90 -13.67
N SER A 168 1.07 20.20 -13.91
CA SER A 168 0.34 20.64 -15.10
C SER A 168 1.00 20.21 -16.40
N GLU A 169 2.34 20.24 -16.45
CA GLU A 169 3.12 19.82 -17.62
C GLU A 169 2.82 18.39 -18.05
N ILE A 170 2.66 17.49 -17.07
CA ILE A 170 2.30 16.07 -17.31
C ILE A 170 0.85 15.96 -17.78
N LEU A 171 -0.06 16.72 -17.16
CA LEU A 171 -1.48 16.69 -17.52
C LEU A 171 -1.76 17.25 -18.92
N GLU A 172 -0.87 18.09 -19.43
CA GLU A 172 -0.97 18.72 -20.74
C GLU A 172 -0.22 18.00 -21.86
N SER A 173 0.49 16.88 -21.56
CA SER A 173 1.38 16.21 -22.52
C SER A 173 1.34 14.69 -22.43
N ASP A 174 1.07 14.02 -23.56
CA ASP A 174 1.19 12.56 -23.68
C ASP A 174 2.64 12.05 -23.67
N ASN A 175 3.61 12.93 -23.87
CA ASN A 175 5.02 12.58 -23.93
C ASN A 175 5.72 12.61 -22.58
N LEU A 176 5.07 13.13 -21.54
CA LEU A 176 5.60 13.20 -20.19
C LEU A 176 4.94 12.16 -19.29
N VAL A 177 5.66 11.74 -18.27
CA VAL A 177 5.18 10.85 -17.21
C VAL A 177 5.88 11.19 -15.90
N GLY A 178 5.31 10.78 -14.78
CA GLY A 178 5.82 11.05 -13.43
C GLY A 178 4.71 11.45 -12.48
N GLY A 179 4.81 12.62 -11.84
CA GLY A 179 3.77 13.16 -10.96
C GLY A 179 4.18 13.26 -9.50
N ALA A 180 3.24 13.02 -8.60
CA ALA A 180 3.46 13.05 -7.15
C ALA A 180 3.91 11.66 -6.68
N PHE A 181 5.24 11.45 -6.57
CA PHE A 181 5.84 10.22 -6.07
C PHE A 181 5.77 10.14 -4.54
N SER A 182 6.26 9.04 -4.00
CA SER A 182 6.15 8.68 -2.59
C SER A 182 6.74 9.72 -1.64
N GLY A 183 6.28 9.69 -0.41
CA GLY A 183 6.69 10.62 0.62
C GLY A 183 6.01 10.40 1.96
N SER A 184 6.18 11.35 2.87
CA SER A 184 5.75 11.24 4.27
C SER A 184 4.95 12.45 4.73
N ALA A 185 4.35 12.37 5.91
CA ALA A 185 3.65 13.46 6.56
C ALA A 185 4.20 13.75 7.96
N VAL A 186 4.13 15.00 8.35
CA VAL A 186 4.46 15.49 9.69
C VAL A 186 3.25 16.23 10.26
N VAL A 187 2.78 15.79 11.42
CA VAL A 187 1.71 16.46 12.16
C VAL A 187 2.31 17.63 12.94
N LEU A 188 1.76 18.82 12.72
CA LEU A 188 2.14 20.07 13.36
C LEU A 188 0.98 20.59 14.23
N PRO A 189 1.23 21.51 15.18
CA PRO A 189 0.17 22.07 16.02
C PRO A 189 -0.97 22.76 15.25
N ASP A 190 -0.69 23.29 14.07
CA ASP A 190 -1.62 24.05 13.23
C ASP A 190 -2.10 23.31 11.98
N GLY A 191 -1.58 22.08 11.74
CA GLY A 191 -1.99 21.30 10.57
C GLY A 191 -1.10 20.10 10.26
N LEU A 192 -1.14 19.70 9.02
CA LEU A 192 -0.39 18.58 8.45
C LEU A 192 0.51 19.09 7.33
N ARG A 193 1.79 18.76 7.38
CA ARG A 193 2.74 19.03 6.30
C ARG A 193 3.17 17.73 5.65
N ILE A 194 3.06 17.66 4.35
CA ILE A 194 3.51 16.52 3.55
C ILE A 194 4.82 16.86 2.84
N PHE A 195 5.63 15.85 2.64
CA PHE A 195 6.88 15.89 1.88
C PHE A 195 6.83 14.78 0.86
N PHE A 196 7.10 15.08 -0.39
CA PHE A 196 6.97 14.14 -1.50
C PHE A 196 7.94 14.49 -2.62
N THR A 197 8.13 13.55 -3.52
CA THR A 197 8.95 13.76 -4.71
C THR A 197 8.07 14.18 -5.87
N ARG A 198 8.44 15.26 -6.57
CA ARG A 198 7.96 15.56 -7.92
C ARG A 198 8.88 14.90 -8.92
N ASP A 199 8.33 13.96 -9.65
CA ASP A 199 9.00 13.25 -10.73
C ASP A 199 8.53 13.77 -12.08
N LEU A 200 9.46 13.96 -12.99
CA LEU A 200 9.19 14.38 -14.37
C LEU A 200 10.18 13.69 -15.30
N GLU A 201 9.65 12.97 -16.29
CA GLU A 201 10.47 12.36 -17.34
C GLU A 201 9.77 12.38 -18.71
N GLU A 202 10.55 12.33 -19.79
CA GLU A 202 10.01 12.01 -21.11
C GLU A 202 9.82 10.49 -21.23
N ARG A 203 8.64 10.06 -21.71
CA ARG A 203 8.31 8.63 -21.82
C ARG A 203 9.38 7.85 -22.58
N GLY A 204 9.92 6.82 -21.91
CA GLY A 204 10.93 5.92 -22.46
C GLY A 204 12.33 6.51 -22.52
N LYS A 205 12.60 7.63 -21.84
CA LYS A 205 13.91 8.30 -21.80
C LYS A 205 14.38 8.50 -20.36
N ALA A 206 14.87 7.42 -19.74
CA ALA A 206 15.32 7.45 -18.35
C ALA A 206 16.37 8.53 -18.04
N GLU A 207 17.16 8.96 -19.05
CA GLU A 207 18.14 10.02 -18.91
C GLU A 207 17.53 11.41 -18.69
N THR A 208 16.22 11.57 -18.87
CA THR A 208 15.49 12.84 -18.64
C THR A 208 14.87 12.94 -17.26
N ILE A 209 14.95 11.90 -16.44
CA ILE A 209 14.35 11.87 -15.10
C ILE A 209 14.86 13.02 -14.24
N GLN A 210 13.91 13.77 -13.67
CA GLN A 210 14.15 14.85 -12.72
C GLN A 210 13.30 14.61 -11.48
N GLN A 211 13.95 14.31 -10.36
CA GLN A 211 13.33 14.09 -9.07
C GLN A 211 13.69 15.23 -8.11
N SER A 212 12.73 16.10 -7.83
CA SER A 212 12.86 17.18 -6.85
C SER A 212 11.97 16.91 -5.63
N GLN A 213 12.39 17.41 -4.46
CA GLN A 213 11.58 17.25 -3.25
C GLN A 213 10.72 18.47 -3.04
N SER A 214 9.45 18.23 -2.79
CA SER A 214 8.43 19.25 -2.54
C SER A 214 7.76 19.06 -1.18
N THR A 215 7.19 20.14 -0.66
CA THR A 215 6.35 20.15 0.54
C THR A 215 5.07 20.91 0.28
N ALA A 216 3.99 20.49 0.93
CA ALA A 216 2.71 21.19 0.94
C ALA A 216 2.08 21.13 2.33
N PHE A 217 1.21 22.08 2.65
CA PHE A 217 0.59 22.20 3.96
C PHE A 217 -0.93 22.12 3.87
N SER A 218 -1.54 21.49 4.86
CA SER A 218 -2.99 21.42 5.01
C SER A 218 -3.40 21.66 6.46
N ARG A 219 -4.46 22.43 6.68
CA ARG A 219 -5.02 22.62 8.03
C ARG A 219 -5.91 21.47 8.47
N ASP A 220 -6.51 20.78 7.52
CA ASP A 220 -7.52 19.74 7.75
C ASP A 220 -7.11 18.34 7.26
N GLY A 221 -6.00 18.24 6.53
CA GLY A 221 -5.54 16.99 5.92
C GLY A 221 -6.25 16.63 4.60
N LEU A 222 -7.17 17.47 4.14
CA LEU A 222 -7.99 17.23 2.95
C LEU A 222 -7.53 18.01 1.72
N ALA A 223 -7.30 19.31 1.91
CA ALA A 223 -6.84 20.22 0.85
C ALA A 223 -5.44 20.73 1.18
N PHE A 224 -4.51 20.49 0.27
CA PHE A 224 -3.13 20.95 0.38
C PHE A 224 -2.91 22.20 -0.45
N SER A 225 -2.19 23.15 0.11
CA SER A 225 -1.83 24.42 -0.49
C SER A 225 -0.35 24.71 -0.27
N GLU A 226 0.13 25.79 -0.90
CA GLU A 226 1.50 26.29 -0.70
C GLU A 226 2.57 25.24 -1.03
N GLU A 227 2.40 24.52 -2.14
CA GLU A 227 3.44 23.62 -2.62
C GLU A 227 4.73 24.41 -2.92
N GLN A 228 5.84 23.93 -2.37
CA GLN A 228 7.16 24.52 -2.54
C GLN A 228 8.19 23.44 -2.80
N THR A 229 9.01 23.63 -3.80
CA THR A 229 10.22 22.82 -3.99
C THR A 229 11.25 23.21 -2.93
N ILE A 230 11.68 22.24 -2.13
CA ILE A 230 12.65 22.41 -1.03
C ILE A 230 14.03 21.85 -1.36
N LEU A 231 14.12 20.89 -2.27
CA LEU A 231 15.38 20.39 -2.83
C LEU A 231 15.20 20.17 -4.33
N PRO A 232 15.98 20.84 -5.19
CA PRO A 232 15.89 20.61 -6.63
C PRO A 232 16.45 19.24 -7.01
N ALA A 233 16.15 18.77 -8.22
CA ALA A 233 16.82 17.62 -8.79
C ALA A 233 18.34 17.83 -8.80
N TYR A 234 19.08 16.76 -8.53
CA TYR A 234 20.56 16.81 -8.48
C TYR A 234 21.12 17.79 -7.44
N ALA A 235 20.41 18.00 -6.33
CA ALA A 235 20.78 18.93 -5.26
C ALA A 235 22.15 18.65 -4.59
N VAL A 236 22.67 17.44 -4.75
CA VAL A 236 23.93 16.99 -4.12
C VAL A 236 24.86 16.44 -5.21
N GLU A 237 26.14 16.78 -5.13
CA GLU A 237 27.16 16.18 -6.00
C GLU A 237 27.27 14.67 -5.74
N GLY A 238 27.33 13.89 -6.81
CA GLY A 238 27.48 12.43 -6.75
C GLY A 238 26.19 11.61 -6.75
N ILE A 239 25.01 12.25 -6.73
CA ILE A 239 23.74 11.55 -6.97
C ILE A 239 23.48 11.41 -8.48
N ASP A 240 22.75 10.35 -8.84
CA ASP A 240 22.20 10.17 -10.17
C ASP A 240 20.71 10.61 -10.22
N MET A 241 19.93 10.07 -11.15
CA MET A 241 18.51 10.34 -11.28
C MET A 241 17.66 9.81 -10.11
N ASN A 242 18.19 8.90 -9.30
CA ASN A 242 17.46 8.37 -8.13
C ASN A 242 17.61 9.32 -6.95
N PHE A 243 16.55 10.08 -6.64
CA PHE A 243 16.53 11.04 -5.54
C PHE A 243 15.10 11.26 -5.07
N ARG A 244 14.54 10.33 -4.25
CA ARG A 244 13.10 10.26 -3.94
C ARG A 244 12.75 9.76 -2.55
N ASP A 245 11.45 9.68 -2.27
CA ASP A 245 10.81 9.09 -1.10
C ASP A 245 11.19 9.77 0.22
N PRO A 246 10.94 11.09 0.37
CA PRO A 246 11.34 11.82 1.56
C PRO A 246 10.62 11.32 2.81
N LYS A 247 11.37 10.79 3.78
CA LYS A 247 10.90 10.51 5.14
C LYS A 247 11.39 11.59 6.08
N VAL A 248 10.45 12.40 6.58
CA VAL A 248 10.77 13.49 7.52
C VAL A 248 10.37 13.12 8.94
N PHE A 249 11.28 13.34 9.88
CA PHE A 249 11.06 13.10 11.31
C PHE A 249 11.81 14.14 12.16
N ARG A 250 11.39 14.27 13.40
CA ARG A 250 12.05 15.17 14.37
C ARG A 250 12.89 14.38 15.36
N ASN A 251 14.10 14.83 15.63
CA ASN A 251 14.92 14.32 16.73
C ASN A 251 15.59 15.49 17.45
N GLY A 252 15.23 15.68 18.73
CA GLY A 252 15.64 16.84 19.51
C GLY A 252 15.08 18.14 18.91
N GLU A 253 15.98 19.09 18.63
CA GLU A 253 15.63 20.39 18.04
C GLU A 253 15.66 20.41 16.51
N ASN A 254 16.15 19.34 15.88
CA ASN A 254 16.32 19.28 14.43
C ASN A 254 15.23 18.42 13.77
N TRP A 255 14.88 18.81 12.57
CA TRP A 255 14.21 17.98 11.59
C TRP A 255 15.23 17.26 10.74
N TYR A 256 14.93 16.02 10.40
CA TYR A 256 15.74 15.20 9.51
C TYR A 256 14.88 14.70 8.36
N MET A 257 15.48 14.65 7.17
CA MET A 257 14.88 14.06 5.98
C MET A 257 15.80 12.96 5.47
N LEU A 258 15.25 11.78 5.28
CA LEU A 258 15.91 10.69 4.55
C LEU A 258 15.42 10.66 3.12
N LEU A 259 16.32 10.38 2.18
CA LEU A 259 16.01 10.22 0.76
C LEU A 259 16.68 8.98 0.19
N ALA A 260 15.91 8.20 -0.56
CA ALA A 260 16.42 7.14 -1.40
C ALA A 260 17.27 7.74 -2.54
N SER A 261 18.44 7.17 -2.79
CA SER A 261 19.34 7.68 -3.82
C SER A 261 20.31 6.62 -4.31
N ASN A 262 20.95 6.92 -5.45
CA ASN A 262 22.25 6.37 -5.81
C ASN A 262 23.30 7.46 -5.56
N TYR A 263 24.27 7.17 -4.70
CA TYR A 263 25.31 8.13 -4.32
C TYR A 263 26.69 7.55 -4.64
N PHE A 264 27.38 8.20 -5.59
CA PHE A 264 28.65 7.71 -6.15
C PHE A 264 28.60 6.24 -6.63
N GLY A 265 27.50 5.86 -7.33
CA GLY A 265 27.33 4.52 -7.90
C GLY A 265 26.86 3.46 -6.91
N LYS A 266 26.46 3.83 -5.69
CA LYS A 266 25.97 2.93 -4.64
C LYS A 266 24.55 3.27 -4.24
N GLY A 267 23.67 2.27 -4.17
CA GLY A 267 22.36 2.41 -3.60
C GLY A 267 22.45 2.91 -2.17
N SER A 268 21.81 4.03 -1.86
CA SER A 268 22.05 4.78 -0.63
C SER A 268 20.77 5.36 -0.06
N ILE A 269 20.78 5.59 1.25
CA ILE A 269 19.84 6.48 1.94
C ILE A 269 20.64 7.69 2.40
N LEU A 270 20.24 8.87 1.95
CA LEU A 270 20.89 10.15 2.29
C LEU A 270 20.15 10.84 3.43
N VAL A 271 20.90 11.58 4.26
CA VAL A 271 20.37 12.36 5.39
C VAL A 271 20.56 13.84 5.14
N PHE A 272 19.50 14.58 5.38
CA PHE A 272 19.49 16.04 5.45
C PHE A 272 18.98 16.49 6.82
N SER A 273 19.42 17.64 7.31
CA SER A 273 18.90 18.27 8.52
C SER A 273 18.40 19.68 8.26
N SER A 274 17.39 20.10 9.05
CA SER A 274 16.79 21.43 8.97
C SER A 274 16.34 21.91 10.35
N LYS A 275 16.25 23.23 10.52
CA LYS A 275 15.61 23.86 11.70
C LYS A 275 14.16 24.24 11.46
N ASP A 276 13.76 24.40 10.22
CA ASP A 276 12.47 24.98 9.79
C ASP A 276 11.67 24.14 8.79
N MET A 277 12.24 23.01 8.31
CA MET A 277 11.69 22.13 7.28
C MET A 277 11.70 22.71 5.84
N PHE A 278 12.38 23.83 5.63
CA PHE A 278 12.50 24.48 4.31
C PHE A 278 13.95 24.54 3.85
N ASP A 279 14.84 24.96 4.72
CA ASP A 279 16.29 25.02 4.44
C ASP A 279 16.95 23.72 4.89
N TRP A 280 17.32 22.86 3.94
CA TRP A 280 17.89 21.54 4.20
C TRP A 280 19.38 21.50 3.93
N LYS A 281 20.13 21.06 4.95
CA LYS A 281 21.57 20.86 4.86
C LYS A 281 21.88 19.38 4.70
N PHE A 282 22.62 19.02 3.64
CA PHE A 282 23.13 17.67 3.44
C PHE A 282 24.13 17.29 4.54
N ILE A 283 23.93 16.12 5.15
CA ILE A 283 24.80 15.56 6.19
C ILE A 283 25.72 14.48 5.60
N GLY A 284 25.17 13.59 4.78
CA GLY A 284 25.87 12.44 4.21
C GLY A 284 24.95 11.23 4.07
N PRO A 285 25.50 10.07 3.69
CA PRO A 285 24.75 8.83 3.64
C PRO A 285 24.50 8.27 5.06
N LEU A 286 23.26 7.86 5.33
CA LEU A 286 22.87 7.07 6.49
C LEU A 286 23.28 5.61 6.32
N LEU A 287 23.02 5.08 5.12
CA LEU A 287 23.32 3.71 4.72
C LEU A 287 23.72 3.69 3.26
N GLN A 288 24.69 2.84 2.91
CA GLN A 288 25.08 2.55 1.53
C GLN A 288 25.24 1.05 1.35
N GLU A 289 24.74 0.52 0.23
CA GLU A 289 24.98 -0.86 -0.19
C GLU A 289 26.28 -0.94 -1.01
N GLU A 290 27.05 -1.99 -0.78
CA GLU A 290 28.34 -2.15 -1.46
C GLU A 290 28.18 -2.75 -2.87
N SER A 291 27.06 -3.46 -3.14
CA SER A 291 26.80 -4.06 -4.45
C SER A 291 26.41 -3.00 -5.49
N PRO A 292 27.11 -2.93 -6.64
CA PRO A 292 26.73 -2.03 -7.73
C PRO A 292 25.42 -2.44 -8.44
N GLU A 293 24.93 -3.64 -8.17
CA GLU A 293 23.65 -4.13 -8.71
C GLU A 293 22.44 -3.54 -7.99
N ILE A 294 22.66 -2.85 -6.85
CA ILE A 294 21.63 -2.18 -6.08
C ILE A 294 21.63 -0.69 -6.44
N PRO A 295 20.69 -0.25 -7.30
CA PRO A 295 20.67 1.15 -7.75
C PRO A 295 20.12 2.11 -6.72
N SER A 296 19.22 1.67 -5.82
CA SER A 296 18.58 2.52 -4.81
C SER A 296 18.05 1.70 -3.63
N LEU A 297 17.88 2.39 -2.50
CA LEU A 297 17.20 1.91 -1.30
C LEU A 297 15.93 2.74 -1.10
N GLU A 298 14.83 2.30 -1.74
CA GLU A 298 13.58 3.07 -1.80
C GLU A 298 12.79 3.08 -0.50
N CYS A 299 11.91 4.06 -0.36
CA CYS A 299 10.94 4.20 0.71
C CYS A 299 11.56 4.03 2.11
N PRO A 300 12.61 4.79 2.46
CA PRO A 300 13.23 4.69 3.77
C PRO A 300 12.22 5.09 4.86
N ASP A 301 12.12 4.26 5.90
CA ASP A 301 11.39 4.62 7.12
C ASP A 301 12.30 4.43 8.33
N PHE A 302 12.47 5.47 9.17
CA PHE A 302 13.44 5.50 10.24
C PHE A 302 12.84 6.03 11.53
N PHE A 303 12.88 5.24 12.58
CA PHE A 303 12.21 5.56 13.84
C PHE A 303 12.84 4.85 15.04
N PRO A 304 12.70 5.43 16.26
CA PRO A 304 13.05 4.73 17.49
C PRO A 304 11.99 3.67 17.81
N LEU A 305 12.42 2.53 18.35
CA LEU A 305 11.54 1.47 18.82
C LEU A 305 12.18 0.71 19.99
N GLY A 306 11.52 0.68 21.16
CA GLY A 306 12.08 0.19 22.40
C GLY A 306 12.98 1.24 23.08
N ASP A 307 13.80 0.82 24.04
CA ASP A 307 14.50 1.75 24.93
C ASP A 307 15.63 2.54 24.25
N ASP A 308 16.40 1.93 23.34
CA ASP A 308 17.56 2.57 22.70
C ASP A 308 17.76 2.20 21.22
N ALA A 309 16.89 1.39 20.65
CA ALA A 309 17.04 0.92 19.27
C ALA A 309 16.42 1.88 18.27
N TRP A 310 17.11 2.11 17.16
CA TRP A 310 16.57 2.72 15.95
C TRP A 310 16.40 1.67 14.87
N ILE A 311 15.28 1.75 14.19
CA ILE A 311 14.93 0.85 13.10
C ILE A 311 14.93 1.64 11.80
N LEU A 312 15.63 1.11 10.80
CA LEU A 312 15.53 1.56 9.42
C LEU A 312 14.86 0.46 8.61
N LEU A 313 13.82 0.79 7.87
CA LEU A 313 13.23 -0.04 6.82
C LEU A 313 13.68 0.52 5.48
N ALA A 314 14.01 -0.34 4.53
CA ALA A 314 14.35 0.06 3.16
C ALA A 314 13.96 -1.03 2.16
N SER A 315 13.38 -0.61 1.06
CA SER A 315 13.03 -1.47 -0.08
C SER A 315 14.20 -1.51 -1.05
N VAL A 316 14.83 -2.68 -1.21
CA VAL A 316 16.15 -2.78 -1.87
C VAL A 316 15.99 -3.17 -3.33
N MET A 317 16.05 -2.18 -4.22
CA MET A 317 15.97 -2.39 -5.67
C MET A 317 17.09 -3.31 -6.18
N GLY A 318 16.75 -4.21 -7.10
CA GLY A 318 17.70 -5.09 -7.78
C GLY A 318 18.26 -6.22 -6.92
N MET A 319 18.11 -6.17 -5.60
CA MET A 319 18.58 -7.23 -4.70
C MET A 319 17.80 -8.53 -4.88
N ARG A 320 18.53 -9.67 -4.71
CA ARG A 320 17.91 -10.98 -4.44
C ARG A 320 18.40 -11.49 -3.09
N THR A 321 17.48 -12.07 -2.33
CA THR A 321 17.85 -12.78 -1.08
C THR A 321 18.59 -14.09 -1.41
N GLU A 322 19.14 -14.76 -0.40
CA GLU A 322 19.72 -16.09 -0.54
C GLU A 322 18.72 -17.14 -1.06
N TYR A 323 17.42 -16.94 -0.80
CA TYR A 323 16.33 -17.77 -1.31
C TYR A 323 15.77 -17.30 -2.66
N GLY A 324 16.40 -16.30 -3.31
CA GLY A 324 16.03 -15.80 -4.63
C GLY A 324 14.87 -14.81 -4.65
N VAL A 325 14.32 -14.39 -3.51
CA VAL A 325 13.27 -13.36 -3.45
C VAL A 325 13.80 -12.05 -4.03
N TYR A 326 13.10 -11.51 -5.02
CA TYR A 326 13.50 -10.31 -5.74
C TYR A 326 12.98 -9.04 -5.07
N GLN A 327 13.84 -8.05 -4.95
CA GLN A 327 13.55 -6.73 -4.36
C GLN A 327 12.92 -6.83 -2.96
N PRO A 328 13.63 -7.42 -1.99
CA PRO A 328 13.13 -7.54 -0.63
C PRO A 328 13.11 -6.19 0.09
N VAL A 329 12.25 -6.08 1.09
CA VAL A 329 12.40 -5.05 2.12
C VAL A 329 13.32 -5.58 3.21
N MET A 330 14.35 -4.80 3.53
CA MET A 330 15.26 -5.09 4.63
C MET A 330 14.96 -4.20 5.82
N TYR A 331 15.08 -4.75 7.04
CA TYR A 331 15.16 -3.94 8.24
C TYR A 331 16.57 -3.96 8.83
N TYR A 332 16.94 -2.82 9.39
CA TYR A 332 18.22 -2.63 10.08
C TYR A 332 17.93 -2.14 11.50
N ILE A 333 18.50 -2.78 12.49
CA ILE A 333 18.45 -2.35 13.89
C ILE A 333 19.82 -1.81 14.28
N GLY A 334 19.85 -0.65 14.94
CA GLY A 334 21.10 -0.03 15.32
C GLY A 334 20.95 1.13 16.29
N GLU A 335 22.00 1.91 16.42
CA GLU A 335 22.07 3.12 17.25
C GLU A 335 22.17 4.37 16.36
N TRP A 336 21.37 5.39 16.66
CA TRP A 336 21.46 6.71 16.06
C TRP A 336 22.11 7.69 17.04
N LYS A 337 23.37 8.05 16.78
CA LYS A 337 24.13 9.01 17.60
C LYS A 337 24.94 9.95 16.71
N ASN A 338 24.95 11.25 17.05
CA ASN A 338 25.74 12.27 16.34
C ASN A 338 25.53 12.23 14.82
N GLU A 339 24.26 12.11 14.39
CA GLU A 339 23.85 12.04 12.98
C GLU A 339 24.46 10.85 12.21
N LYS A 340 24.82 9.78 12.91
CA LYS A 340 25.32 8.53 12.34
C LYS A 340 24.50 7.36 12.84
N PHE A 341 24.18 6.46 11.93
CA PHE A 341 23.49 5.20 12.22
C PHE A 341 24.49 4.05 12.18
N THR A 342 24.66 3.38 13.32
CA THR A 342 25.52 2.21 13.42
C THR A 342 24.64 0.97 13.43
N VAL A 343 24.70 0.18 12.38
CA VAL A 343 23.88 -1.03 12.22
C VAL A 343 24.44 -2.18 13.04
N ASN A 344 23.61 -2.77 13.88
CA ASN A 344 23.91 -3.96 14.68
C ASN A 344 23.33 -5.24 14.08
N ARG A 345 22.19 -5.14 13.34
CA ARG A 345 21.48 -6.27 12.71
C ARG A 345 20.86 -5.83 11.40
N ARG A 346 20.85 -6.77 10.43
CA ARG A 346 20.17 -6.67 9.14
C ARG A 346 19.46 -7.98 8.83
N GLU A 347 18.15 -7.94 8.54
CA GLU A 347 17.39 -9.11 8.10
C GLU A 347 16.28 -8.69 7.11
N SER A 348 15.71 -9.66 6.38
CA SER A 348 14.52 -9.43 5.56
C SER A 348 13.31 -9.15 6.44
N CYS A 349 12.52 -8.15 6.07
CA CYS A 349 11.30 -7.76 6.79
C CYS A 349 10.15 -8.75 6.56
N ASP A 350 10.08 -9.32 5.35
CA ASP A 350 9.03 -10.28 4.96
C ASP A 350 9.67 -11.40 4.14
N PHE A 351 9.25 -12.66 4.36
CA PHE A 351 9.82 -13.81 3.64
C PHE A 351 9.03 -14.18 2.38
N GLY A 352 7.90 -13.50 2.11
CA GLY A 352 7.16 -13.62 0.85
C GLY A 352 7.75 -12.74 -0.25
N CYS A 353 7.07 -12.65 -1.38
CA CYS A 353 7.52 -11.85 -2.53
C CYS A 353 6.60 -10.65 -2.85
N ASN A 354 5.54 -10.47 -2.09
CA ASN A 354 4.54 -9.44 -2.35
C ASN A 354 4.45 -8.40 -1.21
N PHE A 355 5.60 -7.95 -0.75
CA PHE A 355 5.74 -6.95 0.33
C PHE A 355 6.79 -5.91 -0.07
N TYR A 356 6.39 -4.63 -0.16
CA TYR A 356 7.29 -3.54 -0.57
C TYR A 356 6.88 -2.20 0.01
N ALA A 357 7.78 -1.21 0.01
CA ALA A 357 7.54 0.19 0.36
C ALA A 357 6.80 0.40 1.70
N PRO A 358 7.21 -0.24 2.82
CA PRO A 358 6.52 -0.06 4.09
C PRO A 358 6.62 1.37 4.61
N GLN A 359 5.53 1.86 5.20
CA GLN A 359 5.52 3.07 6.02
C GLN A 359 4.95 2.80 7.40
N THR A 360 5.47 3.55 8.40
CA THR A 360 5.00 3.44 9.78
C THR A 360 4.47 4.76 10.32
N LEU A 361 3.53 4.64 11.25
CA LEU A 361 3.11 5.72 12.13
C LEU A 361 3.29 5.31 13.59
N GLU A 362 3.42 6.32 14.47
CA GLU A 362 3.34 6.11 15.92
C GLU A 362 2.06 6.78 16.43
N HIS A 363 1.29 6.04 17.22
CA HIS A 363 0.12 6.56 17.92
C HIS A 363 -0.14 5.75 19.20
N GLU A 364 -0.34 6.45 20.33
CA GLU A 364 -0.59 5.85 21.65
C GLU A 364 0.45 4.80 22.07
N GLY A 365 1.72 5.04 21.74
CA GLY A 365 2.83 4.14 22.07
C GLY A 365 2.91 2.89 21.19
N ARG A 366 2.09 2.79 20.16
CA ARG A 366 2.10 1.71 19.17
C ARG A 366 2.80 2.19 17.89
N ARG A 367 3.77 1.43 17.40
CA ARG A 367 4.35 1.63 16.05
C ARG A 367 3.65 0.68 15.09
N ILE A 368 2.93 1.23 14.12
CA ILE A 368 2.10 0.46 13.19
C ILE A 368 2.60 0.67 11.77
N MET A 369 2.74 -0.41 11.02
CA MET A 369 3.28 -0.47 9.66
C MET A 369 2.19 -0.92 8.68
N LEU A 370 2.13 -0.29 7.52
CA LEU A 370 1.48 -0.77 6.30
C LEU A 370 2.53 -0.88 5.18
N ALA A 371 2.38 -1.86 4.30
CA ALA A 371 3.23 -2.01 3.13
C ALA A 371 2.40 -2.28 1.89
N TRP A 372 2.93 -1.94 0.72
CA TRP A 372 2.31 -2.27 -0.55
C TRP A 372 2.40 -3.79 -0.82
N ILE A 373 1.26 -4.39 -1.15
CA ILE A 373 1.18 -5.73 -1.72
C ILE A 373 1.57 -5.62 -3.19
N CYS A 374 2.88 -5.65 -3.43
CA CYS A 374 3.48 -5.50 -4.76
C CYS A 374 3.28 -6.75 -5.63
N ASP A 375 3.59 -6.64 -6.92
CA ASP A 375 3.48 -7.76 -7.87
C ASP A 375 4.72 -7.88 -8.76
N TRP A 376 5.87 -8.11 -8.16
CA TRP A 376 7.11 -8.39 -8.92
C TRP A 376 7.05 -9.70 -9.70
N GLU A 377 6.19 -10.62 -9.28
CA GLU A 377 6.01 -11.94 -9.90
C GLU A 377 5.02 -11.91 -11.09
N GLY A 378 4.28 -10.81 -11.30
CA GLY A 378 3.32 -10.68 -12.40
C GLY A 378 2.11 -11.60 -12.26
N GLU A 379 1.64 -11.82 -11.03
CA GLU A 379 0.53 -12.72 -10.72
C GLU A 379 -0.85 -12.03 -10.79
N GLN A 380 -0.89 -10.70 -10.62
CA GLN A 380 -2.15 -9.97 -10.68
C GLN A 380 -2.70 -9.93 -12.11
N VAL A 381 -4.01 -10.05 -12.22
CA VAL A 381 -4.73 -9.91 -13.48
C VAL A 381 -5.59 -8.65 -13.45
N THR A 382 -5.68 -7.98 -14.59
CA THR A 382 -6.59 -6.87 -14.76
C THR A 382 -8.03 -7.38 -14.89
N THR A 383 -8.95 -6.75 -14.20
CA THR A 383 -10.39 -7.06 -14.24
C THR A 383 -11.19 -5.80 -14.46
N ARG A 384 -12.40 -5.91 -14.97
CA ARG A 384 -13.24 -4.78 -15.43
C ARG A 384 -13.38 -3.69 -14.38
N HIS A 385 -13.53 -3.87 -13.17
CA HIS A 385 -13.60 -2.87 -12.09
C HIS A 385 -12.62 -3.21 -10.96
N GLY A 386 -11.48 -3.83 -11.36
CA GLY A 386 -10.51 -4.34 -10.42
C GLY A 386 -9.63 -3.25 -9.82
N ALA A 387 -9.06 -3.59 -8.68
CA ALA A 387 -7.93 -2.90 -8.11
C ALA A 387 -6.65 -3.69 -8.38
N TYR A 388 -5.59 -2.97 -8.73
CA TYR A 388 -4.24 -3.51 -8.84
C TYR A 388 -3.39 -2.90 -7.73
N GLY A 389 -2.79 -3.74 -6.89
CA GLY A 389 -2.18 -3.34 -5.64
C GLY A 389 -3.18 -3.35 -4.47
N GLY A 390 -2.71 -2.94 -3.32
CA GLY A 390 -3.39 -2.93 -2.03
C GLY A 390 -2.36 -2.90 -0.92
N PHE A 391 -2.80 -2.94 0.33
CA PHE A 391 -1.87 -2.88 1.48
C PHE A 391 -2.02 -4.10 2.36
N THR A 392 -0.90 -4.50 2.98
CA THR A 392 -0.87 -5.55 4.00
C THR A 392 -1.82 -5.24 5.14
N LEU A 393 -2.14 -6.22 5.94
CA LEU A 393 -2.73 -5.97 7.25
C LEU A 393 -1.86 -4.96 8.02
N PRO A 394 -2.45 -4.02 8.77
CA PRO A 394 -1.67 -3.15 9.63
C PRO A 394 -0.96 -3.99 10.70
N ARG A 395 0.38 -3.86 10.75
CA ARG A 395 1.26 -4.65 11.62
C ARG A 395 1.82 -3.80 12.75
N GLU A 396 1.57 -4.20 13.98
CA GLU A 396 2.21 -3.60 15.16
C GLU A 396 3.64 -4.13 15.31
N LEU A 397 4.60 -3.22 15.44
CA LEU A 397 6.02 -3.51 15.53
C LEU A 397 6.50 -3.52 16.97
N SER A 398 7.41 -4.44 17.30
CA SER A 398 8.14 -4.45 18.56
C SER A 398 9.55 -5.01 18.37
N VAL A 399 10.47 -4.68 19.27
CA VAL A 399 11.81 -5.28 19.30
C VAL A 399 11.89 -6.22 20.49
N ARG A 400 12.29 -7.47 20.23
CA ARG A 400 12.55 -8.48 21.27
C ARG A 400 13.87 -9.16 20.97
N GLU A 401 14.75 -9.24 21.95
CA GLU A 401 16.07 -9.87 21.81
C GLU A 401 16.86 -9.38 20.58
N GLY A 402 16.74 -8.07 20.28
CA GLY A 402 17.39 -7.43 19.15
C GLY A 402 16.86 -7.86 17.78
N ARG A 403 15.64 -8.39 17.67
CA ARG A 403 14.93 -8.71 16.41
C ARG A 403 13.64 -7.92 16.31
N LEU A 404 13.24 -7.59 15.09
CA LEU A 404 11.95 -6.95 14.81
C LEU A 404 10.86 -8.01 14.77
N TYR A 405 9.84 -7.83 15.60
CA TYR A 405 8.59 -8.58 15.60
C TYR A 405 7.50 -7.73 14.97
N GLN A 406 6.62 -8.37 14.19
CA GLN A 406 5.53 -7.71 13.49
C GLN A 406 4.30 -8.61 13.49
N ARG A 407 3.22 -8.14 14.07
CA ARG A 407 1.97 -8.90 14.15
C ARG A 407 0.79 -8.04 13.69
N PRO A 408 -0.29 -8.62 13.15
CA PRO A 408 -1.50 -7.86 12.90
C PRO A 408 -1.96 -7.14 14.15
N ILE A 409 -2.51 -5.93 13.99
CA ILE A 409 -3.10 -5.19 15.11
C ILE A 409 -4.33 -5.91 15.64
N GLU A 410 -4.69 -5.64 16.90
CA GLU A 410 -5.83 -6.27 17.58
C GLU A 410 -7.17 -6.03 16.86
N GLU A 411 -7.31 -4.90 16.19
CA GLU A 411 -8.49 -4.52 15.43
C GLU A 411 -8.78 -5.49 14.27
N VAL A 412 -7.75 -6.07 13.64
CA VAL A 412 -7.88 -7.08 12.59
C VAL A 412 -8.52 -8.36 13.14
N TYR A 413 -8.12 -8.80 14.32
CA TYR A 413 -8.69 -10.01 14.94
C TYR A 413 -10.18 -9.85 15.30
N ARG A 414 -10.67 -8.63 15.48
CA ARG A 414 -12.10 -8.34 15.72
C ARG A 414 -12.99 -8.59 14.50
N LEU A 415 -12.40 -8.78 13.31
CA LEU A 415 -13.13 -9.18 12.10
C LEU A 415 -13.52 -10.66 12.09
N GLN A 416 -13.01 -11.47 13.02
CA GLN A 416 -13.37 -12.87 13.12
C GLN A 416 -14.87 -13.02 13.40
N ARG A 417 -15.53 -13.92 12.66
CA ARG A 417 -16.96 -14.23 12.78
C ARG A 417 -17.12 -15.73 13.03
N GLU A 418 -17.87 -16.41 12.25
CA GLU A 418 -18.19 -17.81 12.37
C GLU A 418 -16.94 -18.69 12.58
N LEU A 419 -16.96 -19.50 13.64
CA LEU A 419 -15.95 -20.53 13.89
C LEU A 419 -16.27 -21.74 13.00
N LEU A 420 -15.42 -21.98 11.99
CA LEU A 420 -15.60 -23.05 11.02
C LEU A 420 -14.96 -24.37 11.49
N LEU A 421 -13.88 -24.26 12.25
CA LEU A 421 -13.17 -25.41 12.83
C LEU A 421 -12.59 -25.07 14.20
N TRP A 422 -12.79 -26.00 15.15
CA TRP A 422 -11.99 -26.13 16.35
C TRP A 422 -11.62 -27.58 16.54
N GLN A 423 -10.34 -27.90 16.51
CA GLN A 423 -9.85 -29.27 16.67
C GLN A 423 -8.63 -29.30 17.61
N ASN A 424 -8.67 -30.19 18.60
CA ASN A 424 -7.51 -30.52 19.41
C ASN A 424 -6.72 -31.65 18.74
N GLY A 425 -5.38 -31.54 18.75
CA GLY A 425 -4.47 -32.51 18.16
C GLY A 425 -4.34 -32.40 16.64
N GLY A 426 -3.35 -33.09 16.08
CA GLY A 426 -2.92 -33.03 14.69
C GLY A 426 -3.58 -34.06 13.78
N LYS A 427 -4.89 -34.29 13.84
CA LYS A 427 -5.56 -35.14 12.84
C LYS A 427 -5.75 -34.37 11.54
N ALA A 428 -5.53 -35.04 10.42
CA ALA A 428 -5.81 -34.48 9.10
C ALA A 428 -7.27 -34.06 8.97
N VAL A 429 -7.50 -32.84 8.48
CA VAL A 429 -8.84 -32.28 8.32
C VAL A 429 -8.88 -31.28 7.16
N SER A 430 -10.02 -31.23 6.49
CA SER A 430 -10.32 -30.20 5.48
C SER A 430 -11.54 -29.41 5.86
N VAL A 431 -11.49 -28.10 5.62
CA VAL A 431 -12.56 -27.16 5.92
C VAL A 431 -12.89 -26.37 4.66
N GLU A 432 -14.16 -26.36 4.28
CA GLU A 432 -14.68 -25.45 3.24
C GLU A 432 -14.87 -24.06 3.84
N VAL A 433 -14.40 -23.04 3.12
CA VAL A 433 -14.50 -21.65 3.56
C VAL A 433 -15.27 -20.85 2.51
N PRO A 434 -16.55 -20.56 2.76
CA PRO A 434 -17.33 -19.68 1.89
C PRO A 434 -16.66 -18.31 1.75
N GLY A 435 -16.52 -17.84 0.51
CA GLY A 435 -15.93 -16.53 0.23
C GLY A 435 -14.41 -16.46 0.25
N ASN A 436 -13.70 -17.54 0.61
CA ASN A 436 -12.23 -17.63 0.67
C ASN A 436 -11.58 -16.47 1.46
N SER A 437 -12.21 -16.04 2.56
CA SER A 437 -11.70 -14.99 3.45
C SER A 437 -11.74 -15.51 4.88
N TYR A 438 -10.58 -15.87 5.44
CA TYR A 438 -10.50 -16.54 6.73
C TYR A 438 -9.20 -16.27 7.49
N TYR A 439 -9.28 -16.45 8.78
CA TYR A 439 -8.17 -16.57 9.70
C TYR A 439 -8.03 -18.01 10.18
N SER A 440 -6.81 -18.53 10.22
CA SER A 440 -6.49 -19.80 10.83
C SER A 440 -5.31 -19.67 11.78
N CYS A 441 -5.35 -20.39 12.89
CA CYS A 441 -4.25 -20.46 13.84
C CYS A 441 -4.00 -21.91 14.23
N ILE A 442 -2.74 -22.31 14.20
CA ILE A 442 -2.25 -23.62 14.62
C ILE A 442 -1.22 -23.40 15.72
N GLU A 443 -1.38 -24.09 16.86
CA GLU A 443 -0.41 -24.11 17.95
C GLU A 443 0.24 -25.49 18.08
N PHE A 444 1.54 -25.47 18.23
CA PHE A 444 2.37 -26.67 18.35
C PHE A 444 2.99 -26.77 19.76
N CYS A 445 3.25 -27.99 20.22
CA CYS A 445 3.85 -28.22 21.55
C CYS A 445 5.00 -29.23 21.50
N GLY A 446 5.76 -29.26 20.41
CA GLY A 446 6.91 -30.14 20.21
C GLY A 446 7.18 -30.37 18.74
N LYS A 447 7.61 -31.57 18.37
CA LYS A 447 7.97 -31.88 16.98
C LYS A 447 6.86 -31.50 16.00
N THR A 448 7.24 -30.78 14.96
CA THR A 448 6.33 -30.31 13.91
C THR A 448 6.80 -30.77 12.55
N GLU A 449 5.90 -31.34 11.76
CA GLU A 449 6.08 -31.64 10.34
C GLU A 449 4.70 -31.67 9.70
N PHE A 450 4.45 -30.76 8.74
CA PHE A 450 3.10 -30.57 8.19
C PHE A 450 3.10 -30.06 6.76
N GLU A 451 1.99 -30.31 6.08
CA GLU A 451 1.56 -29.67 4.84
C GLU A 451 0.17 -29.05 5.07
N ILE A 452 0.02 -27.76 4.78
CA ILE A 452 -1.26 -27.06 4.76
C ILE A 452 -1.51 -26.61 3.33
N SER A 453 -2.59 -27.12 2.72
CA SER A 453 -3.00 -26.72 1.38
C SER A 453 -4.06 -25.64 1.48
N LEU A 454 -3.75 -24.43 0.95
CA LEU A 454 -4.68 -23.31 0.85
C LEU A 454 -5.44 -23.35 -0.48
N PHE A 455 -4.83 -23.93 -1.50
CA PHE A 455 -5.41 -24.21 -2.80
C PHE A 455 -4.70 -25.41 -3.43
N ASP A 456 -5.46 -26.30 -4.07
CA ASP A 456 -4.91 -27.39 -4.87
C ASP A 456 -6.04 -27.96 -5.76
N ASP A 457 -5.92 -27.81 -7.06
CA ASP A 457 -6.85 -28.38 -8.06
C ASP A 457 -6.20 -29.48 -8.91
N GLY A 458 -4.98 -29.90 -8.52
CA GLY A 458 -4.18 -30.90 -9.21
C GLY A 458 -3.27 -30.32 -10.30
N LYS A 459 -3.47 -29.08 -10.70
CA LYS A 459 -2.62 -28.31 -11.63
C LYS A 459 -1.95 -27.14 -10.92
N ASP A 460 -2.76 -26.26 -10.35
CA ASP A 460 -2.31 -25.12 -9.59
C ASP A 460 -2.43 -25.38 -8.09
N TYR A 461 -1.48 -24.87 -7.31
CA TYR A 461 -1.49 -25.03 -5.86
C TYR A 461 -0.83 -23.86 -5.13
N LEU A 462 -1.31 -23.63 -3.91
CA LEU A 462 -0.71 -22.78 -2.88
C LEU A 462 -0.67 -23.59 -1.58
N LYS A 463 0.53 -23.86 -1.07
CA LYS A 463 0.72 -24.71 0.10
C LYS A 463 1.73 -24.10 1.07
N ILE A 464 1.58 -24.45 2.34
CA ILE A 464 2.55 -24.16 3.39
C ILE A 464 3.09 -25.52 3.85
N ILE A 465 4.39 -25.68 3.76
CA ILE A 465 5.08 -26.83 4.35
C ILE A 465 5.96 -26.37 5.50
N GLY A 466 6.07 -27.17 6.52
CA GLY A 466 6.89 -26.79 7.66
C GLY A 466 7.42 -27.98 8.44
N ASN A 467 8.49 -27.71 9.15
CA ASN A 467 9.09 -28.59 10.14
C ASN A 467 9.45 -27.78 11.40
N ASN A 468 10.15 -28.39 12.34
CA ASN A 468 10.45 -27.80 13.66
C ASN A 468 10.97 -26.35 13.62
N SER A 469 11.72 -25.98 12.60
CA SER A 469 12.43 -24.69 12.53
C SER A 469 12.23 -23.93 11.21
N MET A 470 11.55 -24.51 10.24
CA MET A 470 11.41 -23.92 8.91
C MET A 470 9.96 -23.98 8.44
N VAL A 471 9.49 -22.90 7.85
CA VAL A 471 8.21 -22.80 7.15
C VAL A 471 8.47 -22.28 5.75
N GLU A 472 7.94 -22.95 4.74
CA GLU A 472 8.04 -22.56 3.34
C GLU A 472 6.64 -22.41 2.73
N LEU A 473 6.39 -21.30 2.06
CA LEU A 473 5.19 -21.04 1.26
C LEU A 473 5.49 -21.39 -0.20
N ILE A 474 4.77 -22.37 -0.74
CA ILE A 474 4.99 -22.93 -2.07
C ILE A 474 3.82 -22.57 -2.97
N SER A 475 4.11 -22.02 -4.16
CA SER A 475 3.11 -21.70 -5.18
C SER A 475 3.52 -22.30 -6.54
N SER A 476 2.53 -22.83 -7.27
CA SER A 476 2.71 -23.30 -8.66
C SER A 476 2.87 -22.14 -9.66
N LYS A 477 2.59 -20.90 -9.22
CA LYS A 477 2.55 -19.70 -10.08
C LYS A 477 3.74 -18.77 -9.92
N ASN A 478 4.82 -19.23 -9.28
CA ASN A 478 6.03 -18.42 -9.16
C ASN A 478 6.63 -18.17 -10.54
N LYS A 479 6.86 -16.89 -10.87
CA LYS A 479 7.53 -16.47 -12.12
C LYS A 479 8.98 -16.96 -12.15
N ASP A 480 9.68 -16.86 -11.02
CA ASP A 480 10.97 -17.49 -10.82
C ASP A 480 10.78 -18.83 -10.08
N PRO A 481 10.88 -19.98 -10.78
CA PRO A 481 10.69 -21.29 -10.15
C PRO A 481 11.82 -21.66 -9.16
N GLN A 482 12.91 -20.89 -9.10
CA GLN A 482 14.00 -21.10 -8.15
C GLN A 482 13.81 -20.29 -6.87
N ALA A 483 12.97 -19.26 -6.88
CA ALA A 483 12.68 -18.48 -5.70
C ALA A 483 11.90 -19.31 -4.67
N ARG A 484 12.37 -19.25 -3.42
CA ARG A 484 11.76 -19.94 -2.27
C ARG A 484 11.33 -18.91 -1.23
N PHE A 485 10.15 -19.08 -0.69
CA PHE A 485 9.59 -18.18 0.33
C PHE A 485 9.69 -18.87 1.69
N VAL A 486 10.83 -18.72 2.32
CA VAL A 486 11.25 -19.49 3.49
C VAL A 486 11.43 -18.59 4.70
N ALA A 487 10.85 -19.00 5.83
CA ALA A 487 11.13 -18.46 7.15
C ALA A 487 11.81 -19.50 8.03
N GLU A 488 12.87 -19.12 8.71
CA GLU A 488 13.55 -19.92 9.72
C GLU A 488 13.31 -19.35 11.12
N THR A 489 13.02 -20.24 12.06
CA THR A 489 12.84 -19.95 13.49
C THR A 489 13.66 -20.95 14.32
N GLU A 490 13.90 -20.65 15.59
CA GLU A 490 14.54 -21.65 16.48
C GLU A 490 13.61 -22.82 16.76
N GLU A 491 12.34 -22.56 17.00
CA GLU A 491 11.28 -23.54 17.22
C GLU A 491 9.94 -22.96 16.77
N LEU A 492 9.21 -23.68 15.92
CA LEU A 492 7.87 -23.26 15.51
C LEU A 492 6.84 -23.64 16.57
N LYS A 493 6.27 -22.66 17.25
CA LYS A 493 5.23 -22.81 18.28
C LYS A 493 3.84 -22.42 17.82
N LYS A 494 3.77 -21.45 16.88
CA LYS A 494 2.51 -20.89 16.40
C LYS A 494 2.63 -20.49 14.95
N LEU A 495 1.61 -20.81 14.16
CA LEU A 495 1.43 -20.35 12.79
C LEU A 495 0.05 -19.73 12.65
N GLU A 496 -0.01 -18.47 12.25
CA GLU A 496 -1.22 -17.75 11.91
C GLU A 496 -1.28 -17.52 10.40
N ILE A 497 -2.45 -17.72 9.82
CA ILE A 497 -2.71 -17.63 8.38
C ILE A 497 -3.91 -16.69 8.19
N PHE A 498 -3.73 -15.60 7.48
CA PHE A 498 -4.80 -14.73 7.00
C PHE A 498 -4.91 -14.92 5.50
N MET A 499 -6.01 -15.50 5.04
CA MET A 499 -6.31 -15.68 3.62
C MET A 499 -7.43 -14.75 3.24
N ASP A 500 -7.22 -13.89 2.25
CA ASP A 500 -8.18 -12.91 1.79
C ASP A 500 -8.30 -12.93 0.27
N ARG A 501 -9.13 -13.83 -0.23
CA ARG A 501 -9.35 -14.04 -1.67
C ARG A 501 -8.05 -14.42 -2.39
N ARG A 502 -7.26 -13.45 -2.79
CA ARG A 502 -5.98 -13.63 -3.51
C ARG A 502 -4.74 -13.43 -2.64
N THR A 503 -4.88 -12.78 -1.49
CA THR A 503 -3.73 -12.44 -0.62
C THR A 503 -3.66 -13.39 0.56
N VAL A 504 -2.47 -13.90 0.85
CA VAL A 504 -2.18 -14.65 2.08
C VAL A 504 -1.07 -13.95 2.85
N GLU A 505 -1.31 -13.74 4.14
CA GLU A 505 -0.29 -13.33 5.10
C GLU A 505 -0.09 -14.40 6.16
N LEU A 506 1.17 -14.73 6.41
CA LEU A 506 1.60 -15.70 7.41
C LEU A 506 2.35 -14.99 8.54
N TYR A 507 2.08 -15.41 9.78
CA TYR A 507 2.80 -14.93 10.96
C TYR A 507 3.23 -16.12 11.82
N LEU A 508 4.51 -16.18 12.13
CA LEU A 508 5.12 -17.24 12.92
C LEU A 508 5.46 -16.69 14.31
N ASN A 509 5.19 -17.47 15.36
CA ASN A 509 5.61 -17.21 16.74
C ASN A 509 5.28 -15.77 17.22
N ASP A 510 4.00 -15.37 17.07
CA ASP A 510 3.53 -14.03 17.43
C ASP A 510 4.27 -12.89 16.70
N GLY A 511 4.65 -13.12 15.45
CA GLY A 511 5.24 -12.12 14.58
C GLY A 511 6.77 -12.12 14.52
N GLU A 512 7.45 -13.16 14.98
CA GLU A 512 8.90 -13.35 14.79
C GLU A 512 9.28 -13.31 13.31
N LYS A 513 8.44 -13.91 12.46
CA LYS A 513 8.54 -13.85 11.00
C LYS A 513 7.17 -13.58 10.40
N ALA A 514 7.15 -12.83 9.31
CA ALA A 514 5.95 -12.59 8.51
C ALA A 514 6.24 -12.83 7.03
N GLY A 515 5.23 -13.28 6.28
CA GLY A 515 5.36 -13.52 4.84
C GLY A 515 4.07 -13.20 4.11
N THR A 516 4.18 -12.47 2.99
CA THR A 516 3.07 -11.99 2.17
C THR A 516 3.15 -12.55 0.76
N LYS A 517 2.07 -13.15 0.27
CA LYS A 517 1.99 -13.72 -1.08
C LYS A 517 0.63 -13.47 -1.72
N ILE A 518 0.65 -13.17 -3.02
CA ILE A 518 -0.53 -13.17 -3.87
C ILE A 518 -0.67 -14.54 -4.55
N PHE A 519 -1.88 -15.05 -4.62
CA PHE A 519 -2.23 -16.20 -5.42
C PHE A 519 -3.62 -16.04 -6.03
N MET A 520 -3.68 -15.88 -7.35
CA MET A 520 -4.93 -15.64 -8.06
C MET A 520 -5.73 -16.93 -8.22
N ASN A 521 -6.73 -17.11 -7.34
CA ASN A 521 -7.66 -18.23 -7.37
C ASN A 521 -9.01 -17.78 -7.98
N PRO A 522 -9.48 -18.35 -9.09
CA PRO A 522 -10.77 -17.99 -9.71
C PRO A 522 -11.99 -18.45 -8.89
N ASN A 523 -11.82 -19.32 -7.91
CA ASN A 523 -12.91 -19.87 -7.13
C ASN A 523 -13.33 -18.90 -6.02
N ARG A 524 -14.63 -18.62 -5.92
CA ARG A 524 -15.17 -17.79 -4.82
C ARG A 524 -15.07 -18.48 -3.46
N ASN A 525 -15.08 -19.79 -3.43
CA ASN A 525 -15.00 -20.57 -2.20
C ASN A 525 -13.59 -21.16 -2.07
N GLY A 526 -13.05 -21.08 -0.87
CA GLY A 526 -11.79 -21.68 -0.49
C GLY A 526 -11.98 -23.01 0.22
N ARG A 527 -10.87 -23.76 0.29
CA ARG A 527 -10.74 -24.95 1.13
C ARG A 527 -9.36 -24.92 1.75
N ILE A 528 -9.28 -25.06 3.06
CA ILE A 528 -8.02 -25.27 3.76
C ILE A 528 -7.92 -26.74 4.20
N THR A 529 -6.81 -27.37 3.89
CA THR A 529 -6.56 -28.77 4.26
C THR A 529 -5.28 -28.88 5.07
N PHE A 530 -5.38 -29.48 6.25
CA PHE A 530 -4.27 -29.72 7.16
C PHE A 530 -3.86 -31.18 7.10
N ARG A 531 -2.57 -31.45 6.95
CA ARG A 531 -1.95 -32.76 7.04
C ARG A 531 -0.72 -32.67 7.95
N PHE A 532 -0.59 -33.60 8.87
CA PHE A 532 0.49 -33.65 9.84
C PHE A 532 1.16 -35.03 9.78
N ALA A 533 2.48 -35.07 9.93
CA ALA A 533 3.18 -36.33 10.18
C ALA A 533 2.73 -36.91 11.52
N GLU A 534 2.83 -38.24 11.66
CA GLU A 534 2.32 -38.97 12.84
C GLU A 534 2.90 -38.47 14.18
N GLU A 535 4.16 -38.02 14.15
CA GLU A 535 4.86 -37.54 15.35
C GLU A 535 4.58 -36.04 15.66
N THR A 536 3.86 -35.34 14.80
CA THR A 536 3.59 -33.90 14.98
C THR A 536 2.65 -33.66 16.16
N LYS A 537 3.08 -32.78 17.06
CA LYS A 537 2.31 -32.43 18.26
C LYS A 537 1.62 -31.08 18.09
N VAL A 538 0.34 -31.16 17.75
CA VAL A 538 -0.55 -29.99 17.63
C VAL A 538 -1.37 -29.87 18.91
N THR A 539 -1.39 -28.70 19.51
CA THR A 539 -2.27 -28.38 20.65
C THR A 539 -3.69 -28.20 20.16
N HIS A 540 -3.88 -27.24 19.26
CA HIS A 540 -5.18 -27.03 18.60
C HIS A 540 -5.05 -26.34 17.25
N ILE A 541 -6.11 -26.46 16.46
CA ILE A 541 -6.33 -25.76 15.19
C ILE A 541 -7.65 -25.02 15.29
N ARG A 542 -7.69 -23.77 14.86
CA ARG A 542 -8.94 -23.01 14.71
C ARG A 542 -8.99 -22.31 13.37
N VAL A 543 -10.17 -22.24 12.78
CA VAL A 543 -10.44 -21.52 11.53
C VAL A 543 -11.69 -20.68 11.74
N HIS A 544 -11.57 -19.38 11.47
CA HIS A 544 -12.68 -18.42 11.50
C HIS A 544 -12.88 -17.78 10.14
N ARG A 545 -14.13 -17.60 9.74
CA ARG A 545 -14.46 -16.71 8.64
C ARG A 545 -14.20 -15.27 9.05
N MET A 546 -13.66 -14.47 8.13
CA MET A 546 -13.44 -13.03 8.33
C MET A 546 -14.58 -12.20 7.72
N GLU A 547 -14.92 -11.09 8.36
CA GLU A 547 -15.90 -10.11 7.87
C GLU A 547 -15.28 -9.22 6.79
N ALA A 548 -16.09 -8.86 5.79
CA ALA A 548 -15.67 -7.89 4.77
C ALA A 548 -15.81 -6.45 5.30
N ILE A 549 -14.78 -5.64 5.10
CA ILE A 549 -14.73 -4.24 5.57
C ILE A 549 -15.46 -3.26 4.66
N TRP A 550 -15.69 -3.61 3.41
CA TRP A 550 -16.34 -2.73 2.44
C TRP A 550 -17.88 -2.69 2.53
N THR A 551 -18.49 -3.56 3.34
CA THR A 551 -19.94 -3.66 3.53
C THR A 551 -20.51 -2.69 4.55
N LYS A 552 -19.67 -1.99 5.29
CA LYS A 552 -20.07 -1.02 6.33
C LYS A 552 -20.15 0.39 5.82
#